data_1450e5540c50ed9caa1c2eea9759e7d7
#
_entry.id   1450e5540c50ed9caa1c2eea9759e7d7
#
_cell.length_a   1.000
_cell.length_b   1.000
_cell.length_c   1.000
_cell.angle_alpha   90.00
_cell.angle_beta   90.00
_cell.angle_gamma   90.00
#
_symmetry.space_group_name_H-M   'P 1'
#
loop_
_entity.id
_entity.type
_entity.pdbx_description
1 polymer ?
#
loop_
_entity_poly.entity_id
_entity_poly.type
_entity_poly.pdbx_seq_one_letter_code
_entity_poly.pdbx_strand_id
1 'polypeptide(L)'
;AQSDLLLPWLRADENISVGSRLRGEKIDNDQLEIIIQNVGLIDHYKKYPSELSGGQRQRVALARTLMENKPIILLDEPFSALDAKTRLEMQDLVAEHLQEKTILLVTHDPSEATRLCNNIYILNDREIYITKSLPPPFPKNINDEDVFLLQTKLLEEIRSS
;
A
#
# COMPACT_ATOMS: atom_id res chain seq x y z
N ALA A 1 5.75 -2.60 10.68
CA ALA A 1 7.00 -3.36 10.65
C ALA A 1 7.59 -3.28 9.25
N GLN A 2 8.88 -3.06 9.11
CA GLN A 2 9.61 -3.08 7.83
C GLN A 2 9.63 -4.47 7.17
N SER A 3 8.92 -5.44 7.72
CA SER A 3 8.78 -6.78 7.19
C SER A 3 7.32 -7.06 6.81
N ASP A 4 7.13 -7.90 5.81
CA ASP A 4 5.82 -8.27 5.28
C ASP A 4 4.89 -9.00 6.27
N LEU A 5 5.44 -9.43 7.42
CA LEU A 5 4.74 -10.13 8.51
C LEU A 5 3.87 -11.30 8.03
N LEU A 6 4.28 -11.98 6.97
CA LEU A 6 3.61 -13.17 6.50
C LEU A 6 3.86 -14.34 7.45
N LEU A 7 2.86 -15.17 7.63
CA LEU A 7 2.98 -16.42 8.39
C LEU A 7 3.75 -17.43 7.53
N PRO A 8 4.97 -17.84 7.92
CA PRO A 8 5.86 -18.61 7.03
C PRO A 8 5.37 -20.03 6.73
N TRP A 9 4.47 -20.56 7.54
CA TRP A 9 3.86 -21.89 7.38
C TRP A 9 2.56 -21.88 6.57
N LEU A 10 2.08 -20.70 6.14
CA LEU A 10 0.91 -20.54 5.29
C LEU A 10 1.32 -20.13 3.88
N ARG A 11 0.60 -20.64 2.89
CA ARG A 11 0.77 -20.20 1.49
C ARG A 11 0.27 -18.77 1.31
N ALA A 12 0.54 -18.19 0.15
CA ALA A 12 0.15 -16.80 -0.12
C ALA A 12 -1.37 -16.60 -0.03
N ASP A 13 -2.19 -17.46 -0.63
CA ASP A 13 -3.66 -17.39 -0.53
C ASP A 13 -4.19 -17.54 0.91
N GLU A 14 -3.54 -18.39 1.69
CA GLU A 14 -3.88 -18.58 3.10
C GLU A 14 -3.46 -17.38 3.96
N ASN A 15 -2.34 -16.74 3.63
CA ASN A 15 -1.91 -15.48 4.24
C ASN A 15 -2.88 -14.34 3.92
N ILE A 16 -3.36 -14.24 2.68
CA ILE A 16 -4.32 -13.20 2.26
C ILE A 16 -5.63 -13.36 3.05
N SER A 17 -6.12 -14.56 3.20
CA SER A 17 -7.40 -14.86 3.86
C SER A 17 -7.30 -15.12 5.38
N VAL A 18 -6.12 -14.91 5.99
CA VAL A 18 -5.86 -15.31 7.38
C VAL A 18 -6.79 -14.61 8.37
N GLY A 19 -7.16 -13.37 8.15
CA GLY A 19 -8.04 -12.64 9.04
C GLY A 19 -9.44 -13.27 9.16
N SER A 20 -10.06 -13.62 8.03
CA SER A 20 -11.33 -14.34 8.01
C SER A 20 -11.23 -15.70 8.74
N ARG A 21 -10.13 -16.43 8.50
CA ARG A 21 -9.87 -17.72 9.20
C ARG A 21 -9.77 -17.55 10.71
N LEU A 22 -9.05 -16.54 11.18
CA LEU A 22 -8.89 -16.28 12.63
C LEU A 22 -10.19 -15.86 13.32
N ARG A 23 -11.09 -15.22 12.59
CA ARG A 23 -12.42 -14.85 13.10
C ARG A 23 -13.46 -15.97 12.97
N GLY A 24 -13.11 -17.09 12.34
CA GLY A 24 -14.04 -18.19 12.06
C GLY A 24 -15.11 -17.82 11.01
N GLU A 25 -14.82 -16.83 10.17
CA GLU A 25 -15.70 -16.38 9.09
C GLU A 25 -15.49 -17.25 7.84
N LYS A 26 -16.54 -17.36 7.02
CA LYS A 26 -16.44 -17.99 5.71
C LYS A 26 -15.56 -17.10 4.80
N ILE A 27 -14.56 -17.72 4.17
CA ILE A 27 -13.74 -17.00 3.20
C ILE A 27 -14.58 -16.74 1.94
N ASP A 28 -14.61 -15.50 1.52
CA ASP A 28 -15.13 -15.10 0.21
C ASP A 28 -14.09 -15.47 -0.86
N ASN A 29 -14.29 -16.61 -1.51
CA ASN A 29 -13.35 -17.12 -2.50
C ASN A 29 -13.34 -16.28 -3.79
N ASP A 30 -14.48 -15.69 -4.16
CA ASP A 30 -14.59 -14.86 -5.35
C ASP A 30 -13.80 -13.57 -5.15
N GLN A 31 -13.95 -12.93 -3.98
CA GLN A 31 -13.14 -11.77 -3.61
C GLN A 31 -11.64 -12.10 -3.51
N LEU A 32 -11.31 -13.24 -2.93
CA LEU A 32 -9.92 -13.70 -2.81
C LEU A 32 -9.27 -13.87 -4.19
N GLU A 33 -9.96 -14.48 -5.14
CA GLU A 33 -9.47 -14.69 -6.50
C GLU A 33 -9.26 -13.36 -7.22
N ILE A 34 -10.23 -12.44 -7.14
CA ILE A 34 -10.12 -11.09 -7.70
C ILE A 34 -8.90 -10.35 -7.14
N ILE A 35 -8.71 -10.37 -5.83
CA ILE A 35 -7.57 -9.70 -5.18
C ILE A 35 -6.25 -10.33 -5.64
N ILE A 36 -6.14 -11.66 -5.68
CA ILE A 36 -4.95 -12.37 -6.15
C ILE A 36 -4.61 -11.97 -7.59
N GLN A 37 -5.61 -11.85 -8.45
CA GLN A 37 -5.44 -11.40 -9.83
C GLN A 37 -4.94 -9.96 -9.89
N ASN A 38 -5.58 -9.05 -9.16
CA ASN A 38 -5.28 -7.62 -9.18
C ASN A 38 -3.87 -7.31 -8.67
N VAL A 39 -3.37 -8.06 -7.67
CA VAL A 39 -1.98 -7.91 -7.19
C VAL A 39 -0.96 -8.71 -8.03
N GLY A 40 -1.39 -9.35 -9.12
CA GLY A 40 -0.51 -10.09 -10.03
C GLY A 40 0.17 -11.30 -9.40
N LEU A 41 -0.56 -12.09 -8.60
CA LEU A 41 -0.05 -13.27 -7.89
C LEU A 41 -0.63 -14.59 -8.38
N ILE A 42 -1.32 -14.63 -9.54
CA ILE A 42 -1.98 -15.84 -10.09
C ILE A 42 -1.02 -17.03 -10.15
N ASP A 43 0.21 -16.84 -10.60
CA ASP A 43 1.19 -17.91 -10.73
C ASP A 43 1.93 -18.24 -9.42
N HIS A 44 1.61 -17.52 -8.33
CA HIS A 44 2.37 -17.57 -7.08
C HIS A 44 1.53 -17.78 -5.82
N TYR A 45 0.20 -17.73 -5.91
CA TYR A 45 -0.69 -17.74 -4.73
C TYR A 45 -0.63 -19.03 -3.90
N LYS A 46 -0.15 -20.14 -4.47
CA LYS A 46 0.06 -21.40 -3.75
C LYS A 46 1.45 -21.57 -3.14
N LYS A 47 2.35 -20.60 -3.37
CA LYS A 47 3.71 -20.65 -2.83
C LYS A 47 3.76 -20.21 -1.37
N TYR A 48 4.75 -20.74 -0.63
CA TYR A 48 5.07 -20.28 0.71
C TYR A 48 5.91 -18.99 0.65
N PRO A 49 5.92 -18.16 1.72
CA PRO A 49 6.72 -16.93 1.76
C PRO A 49 8.21 -17.13 1.44
N SER A 50 8.79 -18.28 1.79
CA SER A 50 10.18 -18.63 1.48
C SER A 50 10.47 -18.80 -0.02
N GLU A 51 9.44 -19.05 -0.82
CA GLU A 51 9.52 -19.27 -2.27
C GLU A 51 9.21 -18.00 -3.08
N LEU A 52 8.86 -16.89 -2.38
CA LEU A 52 8.46 -15.63 -2.97
C LEU A 52 9.60 -14.61 -2.92
N SER A 53 9.70 -13.76 -3.95
CA SER A 53 10.57 -12.58 -3.91
C SER A 53 10.08 -11.56 -2.87
N GLY A 54 10.92 -10.60 -2.47
CA GLY A 54 10.54 -9.53 -1.56
C GLY A 54 9.31 -8.76 -2.03
N GLY A 55 9.30 -8.36 -3.31
CA GLY A 55 8.14 -7.67 -3.90
C GLY A 55 6.88 -8.56 -3.96
N GLN A 56 7.01 -9.86 -4.21
CA GLN A 56 5.87 -10.79 -4.16
C GLN A 56 5.31 -10.91 -2.73
N ARG A 57 6.16 -11.02 -1.72
CA ARG A 57 5.72 -11.02 -0.32
C ARG A 57 5.01 -9.72 0.06
N GLN A 58 5.53 -8.58 -0.37
CA GLN A 58 4.88 -7.28 -0.13
C GLN A 58 3.50 -7.21 -0.79
N ARG A 59 3.34 -7.71 -2.02
CA ARG A 59 2.03 -7.82 -2.68
C ARG A 59 1.07 -8.76 -1.94
N VAL A 60 1.53 -9.86 -1.36
CA VAL A 60 0.70 -10.72 -0.48
C VAL A 60 0.24 -9.96 0.76
N ALA A 61 1.13 -9.18 1.41
CA ALA A 61 0.78 -8.39 2.58
C ALA A 61 -0.25 -7.30 2.25
N LEU A 62 -0.10 -6.64 1.10
CA LEU A 62 -1.07 -5.67 0.61
C LEU A 62 -2.43 -6.33 0.30
N ALA A 63 -2.43 -7.46 -0.41
CA ALA A 63 -3.63 -8.24 -0.71
C ALA A 63 -4.38 -8.66 0.56
N ARG A 64 -3.65 -9.08 1.61
CA ARG A 64 -4.22 -9.37 2.94
C ARG A 64 -4.94 -8.15 3.52
N THR A 65 -4.37 -6.97 3.39
CA THR A 65 -4.99 -5.72 3.88
C THR A 65 -6.26 -5.39 3.10
N LEU A 66 -6.25 -5.53 1.78
CA LEU A 66 -7.43 -5.32 0.93
C LEU A 66 -8.56 -6.30 1.25
N MET A 67 -8.23 -7.57 1.53
CA MET A 67 -9.19 -8.61 1.90
C MET A 67 -9.95 -8.33 3.20
N GLU A 68 -9.34 -7.59 4.14
CA GLU A 68 -9.94 -7.28 5.44
C GLU A 68 -11.13 -6.31 5.38
N ASN A 69 -11.26 -5.53 4.34
CA ASN A 69 -12.36 -4.57 4.12
C ASN A 69 -12.74 -3.70 5.35
N LYS A 70 -11.74 -3.23 6.09
CA LYS A 70 -11.96 -2.39 7.29
C LYS A 70 -12.14 -0.91 6.92
N PRO A 71 -12.87 -0.11 7.73
CA PRO A 71 -13.09 1.30 7.46
C PRO A 71 -11.84 2.17 7.67
N ILE A 72 -10.89 1.71 8.49
CA ILE A 72 -9.60 2.37 8.76
C ILE A 72 -8.48 1.40 8.41
N ILE A 73 -7.52 1.87 7.63
CA ILE A 73 -6.40 1.08 7.13
C ILE A 73 -5.10 1.80 7.44
N LEU A 74 -4.14 1.05 7.99
CA LEU A 74 -2.79 1.53 8.25
C LEU A 74 -1.83 0.84 7.27
N LEU A 75 -1.11 1.64 6.50
CA LEU A 75 -0.10 1.19 5.55
C LEU A 75 1.25 1.79 5.94
N ASP A 76 2.19 0.91 6.30
CA ASP A 76 3.54 1.29 6.69
C ASP A 76 4.52 0.82 5.61
N GLU A 77 5.05 1.76 4.84
CA GLU A 77 5.94 1.55 3.69
C GLU A 77 5.47 0.44 2.71
N PRO A 78 4.22 0.47 2.24
CA PRO A 78 3.61 -0.66 1.56
C PRO A 78 4.20 -0.94 0.18
N PHE A 79 5.01 -0.04 -0.37
CA PHE A 79 5.54 -0.15 -1.73
C PHE A 79 7.08 -0.21 -1.79
N SER A 80 7.77 -0.22 -0.65
CA SER A 80 9.23 -0.05 -0.56
C SER A 80 10.05 -1.15 -1.27
N ALA A 81 9.56 -2.40 -1.33
CA ALA A 81 10.25 -3.52 -1.98
C ALA A 81 9.81 -3.77 -3.44
N LEU A 82 9.01 -2.85 -4.02
CA LEU A 82 8.50 -2.98 -5.38
C LEU A 82 9.39 -2.22 -6.39
N ASP A 83 9.54 -2.79 -7.58
CA ASP A 83 10.10 -2.06 -8.72
C ASP A 83 9.16 -0.93 -9.16
N ALA A 84 9.67 0.03 -9.94
CA ALA A 84 8.95 1.25 -10.28
C ALA A 84 7.61 0.98 -10.99
N LYS A 85 7.55 0.02 -11.91
CA LYS A 85 6.32 -0.31 -12.64
C LYS A 85 5.28 -0.92 -11.71
N THR A 86 5.67 -1.97 -10.98
CA THR A 86 4.78 -2.66 -10.03
C THR A 86 4.31 -1.72 -8.92
N ARG A 87 5.17 -0.79 -8.47
CA ARG A 87 4.81 0.23 -7.48
C ARG A 87 3.66 1.10 -7.96
N LEU A 88 3.73 1.62 -9.18
CA LEU A 88 2.65 2.43 -9.76
C LEU A 88 1.34 1.64 -9.88
N GLU A 89 1.41 0.41 -10.39
CA GLU A 89 0.24 -0.47 -10.51
C GLU A 89 -0.41 -0.74 -9.14
N MET A 90 0.38 -0.96 -8.09
CA MET A 90 -0.14 -1.19 -6.73
C MET A 90 -0.68 0.09 -6.09
N GLN A 91 -0.12 1.25 -6.39
CA GLN A 91 -0.66 2.54 -5.95
C GLN A 91 -2.03 2.80 -6.58
N ASP A 92 -2.20 2.52 -7.88
CA ASP A 92 -3.49 2.64 -8.57
C ASP A 92 -4.53 1.71 -7.95
N LEU A 93 -4.15 0.45 -7.72
CA LEU A 93 -4.99 -0.54 -7.08
C LEU A 93 -5.46 -0.11 -5.68
N VAL A 94 -4.54 0.38 -4.85
CA VAL A 94 -4.85 0.87 -3.50
C VAL A 94 -5.81 2.06 -3.58
N ALA A 95 -5.54 3.02 -4.46
CA ALA A 95 -6.40 4.19 -4.62
C ALA A 95 -7.81 3.81 -5.06
N GLU A 96 -7.95 2.85 -5.98
CA GLU A 96 -9.25 2.36 -6.46
C GLU A 96 -10.04 1.60 -5.39
N HIS A 97 -9.40 0.64 -4.70
CA HIS A 97 -10.08 -0.23 -3.74
C HIS A 97 -10.39 0.44 -2.40
N LEU A 98 -9.71 1.54 -2.10
CA LEU A 98 -9.79 2.18 -0.79
C LEU A 98 -10.40 3.59 -0.83
N GLN A 99 -11.10 3.96 -1.90
CA GLN A 99 -11.68 5.30 -2.09
C GLN A 99 -12.60 5.75 -0.94
N GLU A 100 -13.36 4.82 -0.36
CA GLU A 100 -14.30 5.09 0.73
C GLU A 100 -13.73 4.78 2.13
N LYS A 101 -12.42 4.58 2.23
CA LYS A 101 -11.75 4.22 3.49
C LYS A 101 -10.92 5.38 4.03
N THR A 102 -10.74 5.38 5.34
CA THR A 102 -9.72 6.24 5.97
C THR A 102 -8.38 5.51 5.96
N ILE A 103 -7.39 6.10 5.29
CA ILE A 103 -6.06 5.50 5.15
C ILE A 103 -5.04 6.38 5.87
N LEU A 104 -4.24 5.77 6.74
CA LEU A 104 -3.00 6.35 7.21
C LEU A 104 -1.84 5.65 6.48
N LEU A 105 -1.20 6.39 5.58
CA LEU A 105 -0.02 5.94 4.85
C LEU A 105 1.23 6.54 5.50
N VAL A 106 2.13 5.69 5.94
CA VAL A 106 3.48 6.08 6.36
C VAL A 106 4.44 5.72 5.24
N THR A 107 5.20 6.70 4.77
CA THR A 107 6.19 6.51 3.70
C THR A 107 7.32 7.52 3.84
N HIS A 108 8.50 7.15 3.38
CA HIS A 108 9.62 8.07 3.20
C HIS A 108 9.77 8.56 1.75
N ASP A 109 8.86 8.12 0.86
CA ASP A 109 8.86 8.51 -0.56
C ASP A 109 7.84 9.65 -0.80
N PRO A 110 8.30 10.90 -1.03
CA PRO A 110 7.41 12.03 -1.31
C PRO A 110 6.50 11.80 -2.52
N SER A 111 6.92 10.96 -3.48
CA SER A 111 6.09 10.67 -4.66
C SER A 111 4.83 9.88 -4.31
N GLU A 112 4.91 8.97 -3.35
CA GLU A 112 3.75 8.24 -2.84
C GLU A 112 2.78 9.17 -2.11
N ALA A 113 3.30 10.03 -1.24
CA ALA A 113 2.49 10.98 -0.49
C ALA A 113 1.76 11.96 -1.42
N THR A 114 2.46 12.55 -2.40
CA THR A 114 1.85 13.50 -3.35
C THR A 114 0.81 12.85 -4.24
N ARG A 115 1.02 11.59 -4.60
CA ARG A 115 0.16 10.86 -5.52
C ARG A 115 -1.12 10.34 -4.87
N LEU A 116 -1.05 9.92 -3.60
CA LEU A 116 -2.10 9.16 -2.94
C LEU A 116 -2.84 9.91 -1.83
N CYS A 117 -2.25 10.95 -1.23
CA CYS A 117 -2.76 11.50 0.02
C CYS A 117 -3.52 12.81 -0.15
N ASN A 118 -4.68 12.92 0.54
CA ASN A 118 -5.46 14.16 0.65
C ASN A 118 -4.81 15.16 1.61
N ASN A 119 -4.17 14.66 2.67
CA ASN A 119 -3.45 15.45 3.66
C ASN A 119 -2.08 14.83 3.84
N ILE A 120 -1.05 15.66 3.88
CA ILE A 120 0.34 15.23 4.05
C ILE A 120 0.87 15.85 5.33
N TYR A 121 1.40 15.01 6.19
CA TYR A 121 2.05 15.40 7.45
C TYR A 121 3.51 15.05 7.34
N ILE A 122 4.38 16.00 7.70
CA ILE A 122 5.81 15.75 7.83
C ILE A 122 6.13 15.61 9.30
N LEU A 123 6.79 14.50 9.64
CA LEU A 123 7.27 14.20 10.98
C LEU A 123 8.78 14.40 11.01
N ASN A 124 9.24 15.29 11.87
CA ASN A 124 10.64 15.42 12.21
C ASN A 124 10.86 15.10 13.72
N ASP A 125 12.10 15.21 14.20
CA ASP A 125 12.44 14.82 15.57
C ASP A 125 11.70 15.57 16.67
N ARG A 126 11.01 16.67 16.36
CA ARG A 126 10.40 17.56 17.35
C ARG A 126 8.95 17.93 17.09
N GLU A 127 8.53 17.94 15.84
CA GLU A 127 7.23 18.48 15.45
C GLU A 127 6.57 17.67 14.34
N ILE A 128 5.24 17.73 14.30
CA ILE A 128 4.43 17.26 13.17
C ILE A 128 3.78 18.50 12.58
N TYR A 129 3.97 18.73 11.30
CA TYR A 129 3.29 19.84 10.61
C TYR A 129 2.62 19.37 9.33
N ILE A 130 1.56 20.08 8.97
CA ILE A 130 0.76 19.81 7.76
C ILE A 130 1.34 20.60 6.61
N THR A 131 1.62 19.94 5.51
CA THR A 131 1.87 20.60 4.24
C THR A 131 0.63 20.52 3.35
N LYS A 132 0.50 21.48 2.44
CA LYS A 132 -0.65 21.57 1.54
C LYS A 132 -0.56 20.45 0.50
N SER A 133 -1.58 19.57 0.46
CA SER A 133 -1.73 18.56 -0.59
C SER A 133 -2.52 19.10 -1.79
N LEU A 134 -2.53 18.33 -2.88
CA LEU A 134 -3.33 18.61 -4.05
C LEU A 134 -4.78 18.14 -3.86
N PRO A 135 -5.77 18.85 -4.46
CA PRO A 135 -7.17 18.43 -4.39
C PRO A 135 -7.40 17.12 -5.17
N PRO A 136 -8.47 16.34 -4.87
CA PRO A 136 -8.83 15.15 -5.65
C PRO A 136 -8.99 15.46 -7.15
N PRO A 137 -9.00 14.45 -8.06
CA PRO A 137 -9.05 13.01 -7.77
C PRO A 137 -7.70 12.38 -7.43
N PHE A 138 -7.75 11.15 -6.87
CA PHE A 138 -6.58 10.31 -6.60
C PHE A 138 -6.73 8.95 -7.30
N PRO A 139 -5.65 8.28 -7.71
CA PRO A 139 -4.26 8.76 -7.59
C PRO A 139 -3.97 9.90 -8.56
N LYS A 140 -3.00 10.75 -8.21
CA LYS A 140 -2.53 11.81 -9.11
C LYS A 140 -1.72 11.24 -10.27
N ASN A 141 -1.80 11.93 -11.42
CA ASN A 141 -0.93 11.60 -12.54
C ASN A 141 0.50 12.09 -12.23
N ILE A 142 1.46 11.19 -12.37
CA ILE A 142 2.89 11.49 -12.12
C ILE A 142 3.48 12.54 -13.08
N ASN A 143 2.82 12.77 -14.21
CA ASN A 143 3.25 13.74 -15.22
C ASN A 143 2.66 15.14 -14.99
N ASP A 144 1.81 15.33 -13.98
CA ASP A 144 1.24 16.64 -13.68
C ASP A 144 2.29 17.56 -13.07
N GLU A 145 2.38 18.79 -13.58
CA GLU A 145 3.34 19.79 -13.11
C GLU A 145 3.16 20.11 -11.62
N ASP A 146 1.92 20.22 -11.15
CA ASP A 146 1.61 20.49 -9.74
C ASP A 146 2.08 19.35 -8.82
N VAL A 147 2.03 18.09 -9.29
CA VAL A 147 2.53 16.91 -8.57
C VAL A 147 4.04 17.00 -8.43
N PHE A 148 4.73 17.33 -9.52
CA PHE A 148 6.18 17.48 -9.52
C PHE A 148 6.65 18.63 -8.61
N LEU A 149 5.97 19.78 -8.67
CA LEU A 149 6.28 20.93 -7.81
C LEU A 149 6.08 20.61 -6.32
N LEU A 150 4.97 19.95 -5.97
CA LEU A 150 4.72 19.55 -4.59
C LEU A 150 5.74 18.52 -4.10
N GLN A 151 6.09 17.55 -4.94
CA GLN A 151 7.12 16.56 -4.60
C GLN A 151 8.47 17.21 -4.33
N THR A 152 8.87 18.16 -5.16
CA THR A 152 10.12 18.90 -4.99
C THR A 152 10.11 19.67 -3.67
N LYS A 153 9.02 20.36 -3.38
CA LYS A 153 8.84 21.09 -2.11
C LYS A 153 8.96 20.17 -0.89
N LEU A 154 8.30 19.01 -0.91
CA LEU A 154 8.40 18.02 0.17
C LEU A 154 9.83 17.54 0.38
N LEU A 155 10.58 17.29 -0.70
CA LEU A 155 11.98 16.90 -0.62
C LEU A 155 12.86 17.98 0.02
N GLU A 156 12.59 19.26 -0.27
CA GLU A 156 13.30 20.38 0.35
C GLU A 156 12.97 20.49 1.85
N GLU A 157 11.70 20.36 2.22
CA GLU A 157 11.24 20.40 3.61
C GLU A 157 11.85 19.26 4.44
N ILE A 158 11.89 18.03 3.91
CA ILE A 158 12.50 16.87 4.56
C ILE A 158 14.02 17.04 4.74
N ARG A 159 14.71 17.67 3.77
CA ARG A 159 16.17 17.91 3.86
C ARG A 159 16.56 19.01 4.84
N SER A 160 15.64 19.94 5.10
CA SER A 160 15.87 21.09 6.00
C SER A 160 15.48 20.80 7.45
N SER A 161 14.86 19.67 7.68
CA SER A 161 14.42 19.18 9.02
C SER A 161 15.49 18.35 9.67
#